data_79cda925d6538c5839ac169117c42eca
#
_entry.id   79cda925d6538c5839ac169117c42eca
#
_cell.length_a   1.000
_cell.length_b   1.000
_cell.length_c   1.000
_cell.angle_alpha   90.00
_cell.angle_beta   90.00
_cell.angle_gamma   90.00
#
_symmetry.space_group_name_H-M   'P 1'
#
loop_
_entity.id
_entity.type
_entity.pdbx_description
1 polymer ?
#
loop_
_entity_poly.entity_id
_entity_poly.type
_entity_poly.pdbx_seq_one_letter_code
_entity_poly.pdbx_strand_id
1 'polypeptide(L)'
;MADTIHITARLKIKSPAARVREQYRDIDHHIRNDVHPSIRYQWEPGARGERKIRTTFRILGIPQYDVSLLEDAADGSFVIRYLEGTNAGMVLVHRFVELEPGVTEVQLSADAPATLGRKLLGPLFVVGARQVMKKALAEDKRDLEQGAFQPGVAAGKVEQALGALRLQASAALEVQRLILEAAALIASADGNVDDAERDALGRAARVLELTASDANVDGLLKRALELAGSERFGSELDRVGSELGRANVAQEGLTAATVVGLVSEGMSLGELEALRRLAGAAGVATEALGPLLETLDSALSAA
;
A
#
# COMPACT_ATOMS: atom_id res chain seq x y z
N MET A 1 -25.37 7.27 17.95
CA MET A 1 -24.83 6.75 16.69
C MET A 1 -23.35 6.52 16.92
N ALA A 2 -22.78 5.36 16.55
CA ALA A 2 -21.35 5.16 16.67
C ALA A 2 -20.65 6.12 15.69
N ASP A 3 -19.56 6.77 16.15
CA ASP A 3 -18.73 7.60 15.28
C ASP A 3 -18.21 6.75 14.12
N THR A 4 -18.30 7.27 12.91
CA THR A 4 -17.86 6.59 11.68
C THR A 4 -16.76 7.41 11.01
N ILE A 5 -15.71 6.74 10.56
CA ILE A 5 -14.65 7.34 9.76
C ILE A 5 -14.98 7.06 8.30
N HIS A 6 -15.14 8.13 7.51
CA HIS A 6 -15.44 8.05 6.09
C HIS A 6 -14.15 8.23 5.25
N ILE A 7 -13.91 7.31 4.32
CA ILE A 7 -12.71 7.29 3.47
C ILE A 7 -13.15 7.13 2.03
N THR A 8 -12.55 7.86 1.10
CA THR A 8 -12.86 7.77 -0.33
C THR A 8 -11.61 7.66 -1.18
N ALA A 9 -11.72 6.91 -2.27
CA ALA A 9 -10.75 6.89 -3.36
C ALA A 9 -11.49 6.80 -4.70
N ARG A 10 -10.84 7.19 -5.79
CA ARG A 10 -11.41 7.09 -7.15
C ARG A 10 -10.31 6.89 -8.17
N LEU A 11 -10.64 6.16 -9.24
CA LEU A 11 -9.72 5.94 -10.36
C LEU A 11 -10.51 5.81 -11.66
N LYS A 12 -9.95 6.32 -12.76
CA LYS A 12 -10.50 6.14 -14.11
C LYS A 12 -9.90 4.90 -14.77
N ILE A 13 -10.78 4.08 -15.34
CA ILE A 13 -10.45 2.84 -16.03
C ILE A 13 -10.94 2.94 -17.48
N LYS A 14 -10.10 2.64 -18.45
CA LYS A 14 -10.44 2.61 -19.87
C LYS A 14 -11.18 1.33 -20.23
N SER A 15 -12.41 1.21 -19.72
CA SER A 15 -13.31 0.10 -19.97
C SER A 15 -14.75 0.55 -19.77
N PRO A 16 -15.75 -0.02 -20.50
CA PRO A 16 -17.16 0.28 -20.26
C PRO A 16 -17.62 -0.11 -18.86
N ALA A 17 -18.52 0.67 -18.26
CA ALA A 17 -18.99 0.45 -16.89
C ALA A 17 -19.58 -0.96 -16.64
N ALA A 18 -20.23 -1.54 -17.65
CA ALA A 18 -20.74 -2.90 -17.56
C ALA A 18 -19.61 -3.93 -17.35
N ARG A 19 -18.50 -3.83 -18.12
CA ARG A 19 -17.35 -4.73 -18.00
C ARG A 19 -16.61 -4.54 -16.68
N VAL A 20 -16.42 -3.28 -16.25
CA VAL A 20 -15.81 -2.99 -14.94
C VAL A 20 -16.62 -3.62 -13.82
N ARG A 21 -17.95 -3.43 -13.83
CA ARG A 21 -18.85 -4.02 -12.83
C ARG A 21 -18.84 -5.54 -12.84
N GLU A 22 -18.75 -6.16 -14.01
CA GLU A 22 -18.67 -7.61 -14.14
C GLU A 22 -17.40 -8.17 -13.50
N GLN A 23 -16.23 -7.55 -13.76
CA GLN A 23 -14.95 -7.94 -13.17
C GLN A 23 -14.99 -7.85 -11.63
N TYR A 24 -15.49 -6.75 -11.05
CA TYR A 24 -15.61 -6.60 -9.59
C TYR A 24 -16.54 -7.65 -8.93
N ARG A 25 -17.49 -8.21 -9.69
CA ARG A 25 -18.41 -9.27 -9.22
C ARG A 25 -17.83 -10.67 -9.36
N ASP A 26 -16.85 -10.85 -10.23
CA ASP A 26 -16.25 -12.16 -10.53
C ASP A 26 -15.11 -12.47 -9.55
N ILE A 27 -15.46 -12.90 -8.34
CA ILE A 27 -14.49 -13.31 -7.32
C ILE A 27 -13.68 -14.52 -7.77
N ASP A 28 -14.26 -15.43 -8.57
CA ASP A 28 -13.52 -16.56 -9.12
C ASP A 28 -12.42 -16.11 -10.09
N HIS A 29 -12.65 -14.99 -10.82
CA HIS A 29 -11.63 -14.35 -11.64
C HIS A 29 -10.49 -13.79 -10.77
N HIS A 30 -10.80 -13.04 -9.71
CA HIS A 30 -9.81 -12.50 -8.76
C HIS A 30 -8.96 -13.61 -8.14
N ILE A 31 -9.58 -14.73 -7.77
CA ILE A 31 -8.88 -15.90 -7.20
C ILE A 31 -7.94 -16.54 -8.24
N ARG A 32 -8.41 -16.76 -9.47
CA ARG A 32 -7.64 -17.48 -10.50
C ARG A 32 -6.47 -16.69 -11.06
N ASN A 33 -6.63 -15.37 -11.18
CA ASN A 33 -5.66 -14.48 -11.83
C ASN A 33 -4.78 -13.70 -10.84
N ASP A 34 -4.99 -13.92 -9.54
CA ASP A 34 -4.24 -13.22 -8.47
C ASP A 34 -4.23 -11.69 -8.69
N VAL A 35 -5.42 -11.13 -8.97
CA VAL A 35 -5.57 -9.70 -9.32
C VAL A 35 -4.98 -8.79 -8.25
N HIS A 36 -5.10 -9.19 -6.98
CA HIS A 36 -4.53 -8.51 -5.83
C HIS A 36 -3.46 -9.39 -5.15
N PRO A 37 -2.19 -9.33 -5.55
CA PRO A 37 -1.15 -10.25 -5.09
C PRO A 37 -0.92 -10.26 -3.57
N SER A 38 -1.19 -9.13 -2.90
CA SER A 38 -1.07 -9.01 -1.44
C SER A 38 -2.29 -9.53 -0.66
N ILE A 39 -3.38 -9.92 -1.35
CA ILE A 39 -4.64 -10.36 -0.75
C ILE A 39 -5.06 -11.70 -1.34
N ARG A 40 -5.28 -12.72 -0.51
CA ARG A 40 -5.82 -14.01 -0.94
C ARG A 40 -7.30 -14.09 -0.67
N TYR A 41 -8.07 -14.39 -1.70
CA TYR A 41 -9.52 -14.58 -1.64
C TYR A 41 -9.88 -16.05 -1.62
N GLN A 42 -10.85 -16.42 -0.80
CA GLN A 42 -11.42 -17.76 -0.73
C GLN A 42 -12.91 -17.66 -0.45
N TRP A 43 -13.72 -18.52 -1.07
CA TRP A 43 -15.11 -18.67 -0.64
C TRP A 43 -15.15 -19.27 0.75
N GLU A 44 -16.02 -18.74 1.62
CA GLU A 44 -16.30 -19.40 2.90
C GLU A 44 -16.93 -20.76 2.65
N PRO A 45 -16.54 -21.83 3.38
CA PRO A 45 -17.06 -23.16 3.21
C PRO A 45 -18.59 -23.21 3.34
N GLY A 46 -19.27 -23.74 2.32
CA GLY A 46 -20.74 -23.83 2.29
C GLY A 46 -21.47 -22.52 2.02
N ALA A 47 -20.79 -21.39 1.97
CA ALA A 47 -21.41 -20.05 1.90
C ALA A 47 -21.29 -19.38 0.52
N ARG A 48 -20.91 -20.11 -0.54
CA ARG A 48 -20.80 -19.56 -1.90
C ARG A 48 -22.13 -18.99 -2.40
N GLY A 49 -23.24 -19.66 -2.11
CA GLY A 49 -24.59 -19.18 -2.43
C GLY A 49 -25.00 -17.92 -1.66
N GLU A 50 -24.42 -17.70 -0.48
CA GLU A 50 -24.59 -16.49 0.32
C GLU A 50 -23.60 -15.38 -0.04
N ARG A 51 -22.71 -15.64 -1.01
CA ARG A 51 -21.65 -14.71 -1.46
C ARG A 51 -20.76 -14.21 -0.33
N LYS A 52 -20.40 -15.10 0.58
CA LYS A 52 -19.42 -14.81 1.65
C LYS A 52 -18.02 -15.25 1.23
N ILE A 53 -17.06 -14.36 1.42
CA ILE A 53 -15.65 -14.61 1.12
C ILE A 53 -14.81 -14.39 2.38
N ARG A 54 -13.73 -15.14 2.45
CA ARG A 54 -12.62 -14.88 3.36
C ARG A 54 -11.49 -14.23 2.57
N THR A 55 -11.00 -13.10 3.05
CA THR A 55 -9.77 -12.47 2.57
C THR A 55 -8.67 -12.69 3.60
N THR A 56 -7.48 -13.06 3.14
CA THR A 56 -6.30 -13.22 4.01
C THR A 56 -5.18 -12.33 3.48
N PHE A 57 -4.56 -11.59 4.36
CA PHE A 57 -3.46 -10.67 4.07
C PHE A 57 -2.47 -10.67 5.24
N ARG A 58 -1.34 -9.98 5.10
CA ARG A 58 -0.34 -9.88 6.16
C ARG A 58 -0.20 -8.45 6.67
N ILE A 59 -0.05 -8.31 7.98
CA ILE A 59 0.37 -7.06 8.63
C ILE A 59 1.63 -7.38 9.44
N LEU A 60 2.75 -6.76 9.11
CA LEU A 60 4.05 -7.02 9.73
C LEU A 60 4.44 -8.52 9.73
N GLY A 61 4.16 -9.22 8.63
CA GLY A 61 4.40 -10.66 8.51
C GLY A 61 3.35 -11.54 9.22
N ILE A 62 2.47 -10.96 10.06
CA ILE A 62 1.44 -11.69 10.80
C ILE A 62 0.20 -11.88 9.92
N PRO A 63 -0.24 -13.11 9.65
CA PRO A 63 -1.47 -13.35 8.91
C PRO A 63 -2.67 -12.70 9.58
N GLN A 64 -3.45 -11.96 8.81
CA GLN A 64 -4.74 -11.39 9.20
C GLN A 64 -5.83 -11.94 8.27
N TYR A 65 -7.07 -11.82 8.68
CA TYR A 65 -8.19 -12.19 7.84
C TYR A 65 -9.40 -11.29 8.06
N ASP A 66 -10.26 -11.25 7.06
CA ASP A 66 -11.61 -10.71 7.13
C ASP A 66 -12.59 -11.71 6.51
N VAL A 67 -13.80 -11.79 7.05
CA VAL A 67 -14.94 -12.46 6.42
C VAL A 67 -15.91 -11.38 5.97
N SER A 68 -16.29 -11.40 4.69
CA SER A 68 -17.10 -10.35 4.09
C SER A 68 -18.30 -10.94 3.33
N LEU A 69 -19.40 -10.21 3.37
CA LEU A 69 -20.60 -10.44 2.55
C LEU A 69 -20.55 -9.51 1.34
N LEU A 70 -20.79 -10.06 0.16
CA LEU A 70 -20.82 -9.34 -1.12
C LEU A 70 -22.25 -9.13 -1.56
N GLU A 71 -22.64 -7.89 -1.84
CA GLU A 71 -24.01 -7.51 -2.19
C GLU A 71 -24.04 -6.66 -3.47
N ASP A 72 -25.05 -6.87 -4.30
CA ASP A 72 -25.38 -5.98 -5.40
C ASP A 72 -26.52 -5.07 -4.95
N ALA A 73 -26.27 -3.77 -4.87
CA ALA A 73 -27.29 -2.80 -4.51
C ALA A 73 -28.19 -2.44 -5.70
N ALA A 74 -29.41 -1.99 -5.40
CA ALA A 74 -30.41 -1.66 -6.43
C ALA A 74 -29.98 -0.50 -7.35
N ASP A 75 -29.07 0.38 -6.90
CA ASP A 75 -28.50 1.46 -7.69
C ASP A 75 -27.34 1.00 -8.61
N GLY A 76 -27.05 -0.31 -8.62
CA GLY A 76 -25.99 -0.91 -9.42
C GLY A 76 -24.60 -0.82 -8.76
N SER A 77 -24.48 -0.28 -7.55
CA SER A 77 -23.24 -0.33 -6.79
C SER A 77 -22.96 -1.75 -6.27
N PHE A 78 -21.68 -2.03 -6.01
CA PHE A 78 -21.23 -3.28 -5.42
C PHE A 78 -20.77 -3.00 -3.99
N VAL A 79 -21.28 -3.74 -3.01
CA VAL A 79 -21.08 -3.48 -1.59
C VAL A 79 -20.39 -4.67 -0.94
N ILE A 80 -19.35 -4.39 -0.15
CA ILE A 80 -18.66 -5.38 0.67
C ILE A 80 -18.88 -5.01 2.14
N ARG A 81 -19.53 -5.91 2.90
CA ARG A 81 -19.72 -5.75 4.34
C ARG A 81 -18.77 -6.67 5.08
N TYR A 82 -17.88 -6.11 5.85
CA TYR A 82 -16.93 -6.85 6.67
C TYR A 82 -17.62 -7.33 7.94
N LEU A 83 -17.84 -8.65 8.04
CA LEU A 83 -18.57 -9.28 9.14
C LEU A 83 -17.66 -9.61 10.31
N GLU A 84 -16.46 -10.12 10.02
CA GLU A 84 -15.48 -10.59 11.00
C GLU A 84 -14.07 -10.19 10.60
N GLY A 85 -13.14 -10.18 11.55
CA GLY A 85 -11.72 -9.96 11.32
C GLY A 85 -11.25 -8.54 11.62
N THR A 86 -10.15 -8.16 10.97
CA THR A 86 -9.45 -6.88 11.19
C THR A 86 -10.31 -5.67 10.85
N ASN A 87 -11.16 -5.80 9.81
CA ASN A 87 -12.02 -4.73 9.33
C ASN A 87 -13.50 -4.90 9.72
N ALA A 88 -13.81 -5.76 10.69
CA ALA A 88 -15.18 -6.03 11.11
C ALA A 88 -16.00 -4.74 11.34
N GLY A 89 -17.22 -4.72 10.80
CA GLY A 89 -18.13 -3.57 10.85
C GLY A 89 -17.90 -2.48 9.81
N MET A 90 -16.83 -2.58 8.99
CA MET A 90 -16.62 -1.69 7.86
C MET A 90 -17.59 -2.03 6.71
N VAL A 91 -18.02 -1.00 5.98
CA VAL A 91 -18.79 -1.15 4.73
C VAL A 91 -18.03 -0.43 3.62
N LEU A 92 -17.72 -1.16 2.55
CA LEU A 92 -17.05 -0.65 1.37
C LEU A 92 -18.03 -0.66 0.20
N VAL A 93 -18.18 0.48 -0.48
CA VAL A 93 -19.11 0.66 -1.60
C VAL A 93 -18.33 1.05 -2.85
N HIS A 94 -18.54 0.30 -3.92
CA HIS A 94 -17.99 0.59 -5.25
C HIS A 94 -19.10 1.15 -6.13
N ARG A 95 -18.93 2.38 -6.65
CA ARG A 95 -19.80 2.97 -7.65
C ARG A 95 -19.06 3.07 -8.97
N PHE A 96 -19.79 2.81 -10.06
CA PHE A 96 -19.24 2.77 -11.43
C PHE A 96 -19.93 3.86 -12.25
N VAL A 97 -19.22 4.94 -12.52
CA VAL A 97 -19.74 6.11 -13.24
C VAL A 97 -19.10 6.16 -14.62
N GLU A 98 -19.86 5.92 -15.68
CA GLU A 98 -19.39 6.08 -17.04
C GLU A 98 -19.24 7.58 -17.33
N LEU A 99 -18.02 8.04 -17.60
CA LEU A 99 -17.72 9.46 -17.90
C LEU A 99 -17.89 9.77 -19.38
N GLU A 100 -17.49 8.81 -20.21
CA GLU A 100 -17.60 8.83 -21.67
C GLU A 100 -17.60 7.38 -22.17
N PRO A 101 -18.04 7.08 -23.41
CA PRO A 101 -18.08 5.72 -23.91
C PRO A 101 -16.73 5.00 -23.77
N GLY A 102 -16.71 3.92 -23.00
CA GLY A 102 -15.50 3.12 -22.75
C GLY A 102 -14.56 3.66 -21.68
N VAL A 103 -14.97 4.68 -20.91
CA VAL A 103 -14.19 5.19 -19.75
C VAL A 103 -15.08 5.26 -18.52
N THR A 104 -14.73 4.51 -17.49
CA THR A 104 -15.47 4.43 -16.24
C THR A 104 -14.63 5.00 -15.09
N GLU A 105 -15.20 5.87 -14.28
CA GLU A 105 -14.66 6.20 -12.96
C GLU A 105 -15.21 5.24 -11.92
N VAL A 106 -14.34 4.49 -11.28
CA VAL A 106 -14.67 3.71 -10.08
C VAL A 106 -14.48 4.61 -8.87
N GLN A 107 -15.56 4.77 -8.10
CA GLN A 107 -15.58 5.54 -6.87
C GLN A 107 -15.75 4.57 -5.70
N LEU A 108 -14.73 4.49 -4.86
CA LEU A 108 -14.73 3.73 -3.61
C LEU A 108 -15.08 4.64 -2.44
N SER A 109 -15.99 4.18 -1.59
CA SER A 109 -16.24 4.80 -0.28
C SER A 109 -16.27 3.73 0.80
N ALA A 110 -15.53 3.94 1.87
CA ALA A 110 -15.52 3.06 3.04
C ALA A 110 -16.02 3.80 4.27
N ASP A 111 -16.97 3.19 4.96
CA ASP A 111 -17.46 3.61 6.28
C ASP A 111 -16.91 2.64 7.32
N ALA A 112 -15.95 3.09 8.13
CA ALA A 112 -15.29 2.29 9.14
C ALA A 112 -15.72 2.71 10.56
N PRO A 113 -16.04 1.77 11.47
CA PRO A 113 -16.30 2.12 12.87
C PRO A 113 -15.09 2.83 13.49
N ALA A 114 -15.32 3.94 14.19
CA ALA A 114 -14.26 4.68 14.86
C ALA A 114 -13.87 3.99 16.18
N THR A 115 -13.17 2.84 16.07
CA THR A 115 -12.63 2.12 17.23
C THR A 115 -11.54 2.94 17.92
N LEU A 116 -11.20 2.61 19.17
CA LEU A 116 -10.15 3.30 19.92
C LEU A 116 -8.81 3.28 19.14
N GLY A 117 -8.43 2.14 18.57
CA GLY A 117 -7.18 2.03 17.78
C GLY A 117 -7.19 2.93 16.55
N ARG A 118 -8.31 3.00 15.79
CA ARG A 118 -8.45 3.88 14.62
C ARG A 118 -8.45 5.35 15.01
N LYS A 119 -9.05 5.70 16.15
CA LYS A 119 -9.01 7.08 16.68
C LYS A 119 -7.59 7.49 17.10
N LEU A 120 -6.83 6.58 17.71
CA LEU A 120 -5.43 6.82 18.09
C LEU A 120 -4.51 7.03 16.88
N LEU A 121 -4.78 6.31 15.77
CA LEU A 121 -4.06 6.52 14.51
C LEU A 121 -4.47 7.81 13.79
N GLY A 122 -5.66 8.36 14.11
CA GLY A 122 -6.13 9.64 13.58
C GLY A 122 -6.01 9.80 12.06
N PRO A 123 -5.41 10.90 11.56
CA PRO A 123 -5.24 11.15 10.13
C PRO A 123 -4.46 10.05 9.40
N LEU A 124 -3.48 9.42 10.07
CA LEU A 124 -2.68 8.35 9.46
C LEU A 124 -3.55 7.16 9.04
N PHE A 125 -4.58 6.80 9.84
CA PHE A 125 -5.51 5.74 9.45
C PHE A 125 -6.25 6.09 8.15
N VAL A 126 -6.74 7.33 8.01
CA VAL A 126 -7.48 7.77 6.81
C VAL A 126 -6.58 7.78 5.58
N VAL A 127 -5.38 8.34 5.70
CA VAL A 127 -4.40 8.40 4.59
C VAL A 127 -3.99 7.00 4.17
N GLY A 128 -3.65 6.15 5.14
CA GLY A 128 -3.24 4.78 4.86
C GLY A 128 -4.34 3.92 4.23
N ALA A 129 -5.56 3.99 4.77
CA ALA A 129 -6.70 3.28 4.18
C ALA A 129 -6.99 3.77 2.75
N ARG A 130 -6.82 5.08 2.48
CA ARG A 130 -6.95 5.63 1.12
C ARG A 130 -5.88 5.06 0.19
N GLN A 131 -4.64 4.90 0.64
CA GLN A 131 -3.57 4.31 -0.18
C GLN A 131 -3.87 2.83 -0.52
N VAL A 132 -4.31 2.04 0.45
CA VAL A 132 -4.75 0.66 0.21
C VAL A 132 -5.89 0.60 -0.82
N MET A 133 -6.87 1.50 -0.72
CA MET A 133 -7.97 1.58 -1.69
C MET A 133 -7.47 1.98 -3.09
N LYS A 134 -6.51 2.91 -3.19
CA LYS A 134 -5.88 3.30 -4.47
C LYS A 134 -5.11 2.14 -5.08
N LYS A 135 -4.34 1.40 -4.29
CA LYS A 135 -3.60 0.22 -4.74
C LYS A 135 -4.56 -0.82 -5.33
N ALA A 136 -5.62 -1.19 -4.61
CA ALA A 136 -6.61 -2.14 -5.11
C ALA A 136 -7.26 -1.67 -6.42
N LEU A 137 -7.65 -0.39 -6.52
CA LEU A 137 -8.20 0.18 -7.76
C LEU A 137 -7.21 0.12 -8.94
N ALA A 138 -5.91 0.34 -8.69
CA ALA A 138 -4.89 0.32 -9.73
C ALA A 138 -4.62 -1.12 -10.20
N GLU A 139 -4.64 -2.10 -9.29
CA GLU A 139 -4.55 -3.54 -9.61
C GLU A 139 -5.74 -3.98 -10.49
N ASP A 140 -6.98 -3.58 -10.14
CA ASP A 140 -8.18 -3.81 -10.94
C ASP A 140 -8.08 -3.15 -12.33
N LYS A 141 -7.60 -1.91 -12.38
CA LYS A 141 -7.37 -1.20 -13.64
C LYS A 141 -6.41 -1.95 -14.54
N ARG A 142 -5.28 -2.42 -13.98
CA ARG A 142 -4.28 -3.18 -14.73
C ARG A 142 -4.89 -4.45 -15.33
N ASP A 143 -5.66 -5.20 -14.54
CA ASP A 143 -6.34 -6.41 -14.98
C ASP A 143 -7.32 -6.11 -16.14
N LEU A 144 -8.15 -5.08 -15.99
CA LEU A 144 -9.16 -4.69 -16.98
C LEU A 144 -8.59 -4.15 -18.29
N GLU A 145 -7.55 -3.33 -18.22
CA GLU A 145 -6.96 -2.69 -19.38
C GLU A 145 -6.00 -3.62 -20.13
N GLN A 146 -5.60 -4.76 -19.55
CA GLN A 146 -4.63 -5.73 -20.11
C GLN A 146 -3.34 -5.05 -20.60
N GLY A 147 -3.04 -3.89 -20.01
CA GLY A 147 -1.85 -3.13 -20.32
C GLY A 147 -0.66 -3.64 -19.52
N ALA A 148 0.54 -3.52 -20.08
CA ALA A 148 1.74 -3.62 -19.29
C ALA A 148 1.63 -2.58 -18.15
N PHE A 149 1.93 -3.00 -16.93
CA PHE A 149 2.05 -2.11 -15.79
C PHE A 149 2.89 -0.88 -16.19
N GLN A 150 2.23 0.27 -16.24
CA GLN A 150 2.96 1.54 -16.31
C GLN A 150 3.15 1.96 -14.87
N PRO A 151 4.39 2.05 -14.38
CA PRO A 151 4.63 2.58 -13.05
C PRO A 151 3.86 3.89 -12.94
N GLY A 152 3.00 4.01 -11.93
CA GLY A 152 2.08 5.14 -11.78
C GLY A 152 2.78 6.50 -11.63
N VAL A 153 4.12 6.48 -11.54
CA VAL A 153 4.94 7.66 -11.27
C VAL A 153 6.09 7.77 -12.28
N ALA A 154 6.17 8.89 -12.99
CA ALA A 154 7.29 9.18 -13.88
C ALA A 154 8.61 9.25 -13.11
N ALA A 155 9.66 8.68 -13.69
CA ALA A 155 11.01 8.59 -13.09
C ALA A 155 11.53 9.92 -12.49
N GLY A 156 11.31 11.04 -13.17
CA GLY A 156 11.72 12.36 -12.68
C GLY A 156 11.03 12.80 -11.39
N LYS A 157 9.78 12.39 -11.15
CA LYS A 157 9.05 12.70 -9.91
C LYS A 157 9.59 11.92 -8.73
N VAL A 158 9.95 10.65 -8.94
CA VAL A 158 10.60 9.82 -7.92
C VAL A 158 11.91 10.46 -7.48
N GLU A 159 12.76 10.87 -8.43
CA GLU A 159 14.01 11.54 -8.13
C GLU A 159 13.81 12.90 -7.44
N GLN A 160 12.77 13.64 -7.80
CA GLN A 160 12.41 14.88 -7.12
C GLN A 160 11.95 14.64 -5.69
N ALA A 161 11.08 13.64 -5.46
CA ALA A 161 10.60 13.26 -4.13
C ALA A 161 11.75 12.75 -3.24
N LEU A 162 12.73 12.06 -3.84
CA LEU A 162 13.96 11.60 -3.16
C LEU A 162 15.02 12.70 -3.01
N GLY A 163 14.76 13.91 -3.46
CA GLY A 163 15.75 14.99 -3.48
C GLY A 163 16.42 15.31 -2.14
N ALA A 164 15.68 15.13 -1.03
CA ALA A 164 16.22 15.32 0.32
C ALA A 164 17.36 14.32 0.65
N LEU A 165 17.39 13.14 0.02
CA LEU A 165 18.45 12.14 0.22
C LEU A 165 19.82 12.60 -0.30
N ARG A 166 19.87 13.57 -1.19
CA ARG A 166 21.15 14.13 -1.72
C ARG A 166 22.04 14.70 -0.63
N LEU A 167 21.44 15.16 0.46
CA LEU A 167 22.19 15.66 1.62
C LEU A 167 23.02 14.55 2.29
N GLN A 168 22.64 13.29 2.06
CA GLN A 168 23.29 12.11 2.60
C GLN A 168 24.25 11.44 1.60
N ALA A 169 24.44 11.99 0.38
CA ALA A 169 25.35 11.42 -0.61
C ALA A 169 26.81 11.37 -0.14
N SER A 170 27.20 12.30 0.73
CA SER A 170 28.54 12.31 1.35
C SER A 170 28.60 11.65 2.74
N ALA A 171 27.49 11.05 3.20
CA ALA A 171 27.47 10.35 4.49
C ALA A 171 28.29 9.04 4.42
N ALA A 172 28.59 8.48 5.60
CA ALA A 172 29.23 7.17 5.69
C ALA A 172 28.40 6.10 4.98
N LEU A 173 29.07 5.13 4.32
CA LEU A 173 28.44 4.08 3.54
C LEU A 173 27.38 3.31 4.34
N GLU A 174 27.64 3.07 5.62
CA GLU A 174 26.71 2.39 6.53
C GLU A 174 25.40 3.16 6.71
N VAL A 175 25.46 4.51 6.76
CA VAL A 175 24.28 5.38 6.87
C VAL A 175 23.47 5.35 5.59
N GLN A 176 24.11 5.42 4.44
CA GLN A 176 23.46 5.35 3.14
C GLN A 176 22.76 3.98 2.95
N ARG A 177 23.45 2.88 3.32
CA ARG A 177 22.88 1.54 3.30
C ARG A 177 21.70 1.36 4.25
N LEU A 178 21.76 1.97 5.42
CA LEU A 178 20.67 1.94 6.39
C LEU A 178 19.39 2.60 5.85
N ILE A 179 19.53 3.72 5.12
CA ILE A 179 18.40 4.37 4.43
C ILE A 179 17.79 3.44 3.39
N LEU A 180 18.61 2.74 2.58
CA LEU A 180 18.11 1.78 1.59
C LEU A 180 17.48 0.55 2.25
N GLU A 181 18.04 0.06 3.36
CA GLU A 181 17.48 -1.07 4.11
C GLU A 181 16.09 -0.74 4.64
N ALA A 182 15.89 0.47 5.16
CA ALA A 182 14.57 0.94 5.58
C ALA A 182 13.56 0.91 4.42
N ALA A 183 13.94 1.43 3.25
CA ALA A 183 13.08 1.44 2.07
C ALA A 183 12.77 0.02 1.56
N ALA A 184 13.76 -0.89 1.55
CA ALA A 184 13.57 -2.28 1.13
C ALA A 184 12.64 -3.06 2.09
N LEU A 185 12.72 -2.80 3.42
CA LEU A 185 11.81 -3.40 4.39
C LEU A 185 10.37 -2.95 4.18
N ILE A 186 10.14 -1.68 3.87
CA ILE A 186 8.78 -1.20 3.62
C ILE A 186 8.22 -1.82 2.34
N ALA A 187 8.95 -1.77 1.22
CA ALA A 187 8.55 -2.37 -0.05
C ALA A 187 8.19 -3.87 0.06
N SER A 188 8.82 -4.60 0.97
CA SER A 188 8.60 -6.05 1.14
C SER A 188 7.56 -6.40 2.21
N ALA A 189 6.97 -5.41 2.91
CA ALA A 189 6.19 -5.65 4.12
C ALA A 189 4.89 -6.46 3.89
N ASP A 190 4.34 -6.44 2.70
CA ASP A 190 3.17 -7.25 2.33
C ASP A 190 3.55 -8.63 1.74
N GLY A 191 4.85 -8.89 1.56
CA GLY A 191 5.38 -10.14 1.02
C GLY A 191 5.54 -10.13 -0.51
N ASN A 192 5.35 -8.98 -1.16
CA ASN A 192 5.54 -8.77 -2.59
C ASN A 192 6.37 -7.51 -2.83
N VAL A 193 7.12 -7.49 -3.92
CA VAL A 193 7.84 -6.30 -4.41
C VAL A 193 7.67 -6.24 -5.91
N ASP A 194 7.08 -5.17 -6.41
CA ASP A 194 6.90 -4.99 -7.85
C ASP A 194 8.09 -4.28 -8.53
N ASP A 195 8.00 -4.15 -9.86
CA ASP A 195 9.07 -3.55 -10.66
C ASP A 195 9.23 -2.04 -10.39
N ALA A 196 8.14 -1.34 -10.03
CA ALA A 196 8.20 0.10 -9.73
C ALA A 196 8.90 0.36 -8.39
N GLU A 197 8.62 -0.44 -7.37
CA GLU A 197 9.28 -0.37 -6.07
C GLU A 197 10.78 -0.70 -6.19
N ARG A 198 11.10 -1.77 -6.96
CA ARG A 198 12.49 -2.13 -7.27
C ARG A 198 13.24 -1.00 -7.97
N ASP A 199 12.63 -0.39 -9.01
CA ASP A 199 13.23 0.75 -9.73
C ASP A 199 13.38 1.97 -8.83
N ALA A 200 12.39 2.28 -7.98
CA ALA A 200 12.45 3.39 -7.03
C ALA A 200 13.58 3.20 -6.01
N LEU A 201 13.76 1.98 -5.49
CA LEU A 201 14.89 1.67 -4.60
C LEU A 201 16.24 1.84 -5.32
N GLY A 202 16.33 1.43 -6.59
CA GLY A 202 17.50 1.68 -7.43
C GLY A 202 17.76 3.18 -7.67
N ARG A 203 16.71 4.00 -7.77
CA ARG A 203 16.82 5.47 -7.86
C ARG A 203 17.28 6.08 -6.54
N ALA A 204 16.77 5.61 -5.40
CA ALA A 204 17.24 6.04 -4.09
C ALA A 204 18.74 5.78 -3.92
N ALA A 205 19.21 4.60 -4.35
CA ALA A 205 20.64 4.28 -4.36
C ALA A 205 21.47 5.26 -5.22
N ARG A 206 20.98 5.61 -6.42
CA ARG A 206 21.64 6.60 -7.29
C ARG A 206 21.67 8.01 -6.68
N VAL A 207 20.58 8.44 -6.05
CA VAL A 207 20.50 9.76 -5.37
C VAL A 207 21.49 9.83 -4.19
N LEU A 208 21.72 8.68 -3.52
CA LEU A 208 22.74 8.53 -2.47
C LEU A 208 24.16 8.33 -3.04
N GLU A 209 24.34 8.35 -4.37
CA GLU A 209 25.61 8.15 -5.07
C GLU A 209 26.30 6.79 -4.77
N LEU A 210 25.51 5.79 -4.41
CA LEU A 210 26.02 4.44 -4.17
C LEU A 210 26.36 3.72 -5.49
N THR A 211 27.48 3.00 -5.51
CA THR A 211 27.77 2.08 -6.61
C THR A 211 26.78 0.90 -6.60
N ALA A 212 26.59 0.21 -7.72
CA ALA A 212 25.69 -0.94 -7.80
C ALA A 212 26.08 -2.06 -6.79
N SER A 213 27.37 -2.25 -6.54
CA SER A 213 27.86 -3.21 -5.55
C SER A 213 27.61 -2.76 -4.12
N ASP A 214 27.71 -1.47 -3.83
CA ASP A 214 27.49 -0.92 -2.51
C ASP A 214 26.01 -0.89 -2.14
N ALA A 215 25.15 -0.56 -3.10
CA ALA A 215 23.70 -0.57 -2.93
C ALA A 215 23.15 -1.98 -2.78
N ASN A 216 23.64 -2.95 -3.60
CA ASN A 216 23.16 -4.33 -3.62
C ASN A 216 21.64 -4.47 -3.49
N VAL A 217 20.89 -3.73 -4.31
CA VAL A 217 19.41 -3.62 -4.23
C VAL A 217 18.73 -5.00 -4.23
N ASP A 218 19.15 -5.89 -5.12
CA ASP A 218 18.57 -7.24 -5.19
C ASP A 218 18.83 -8.07 -3.93
N GLY A 219 20.01 -7.95 -3.34
CA GLY A 219 20.34 -8.62 -2.07
C GLY A 219 19.52 -8.05 -0.90
N LEU A 220 19.31 -6.73 -0.85
CA LEU A 220 18.46 -6.08 0.15
C LEU A 220 17.02 -6.54 0.02
N LEU A 221 16.44 -6.52 -1.17
CA LEU A 221 15.06 -6.95 -1.42
C LEU A 221 14.86 -8.44 -1.10
N LYS A 222 15.80 -9.30 -1.53
CA LYS A 222 15.73 -10.74 -1.20
C LYS A 222 15.69 -10.96 0.31
N ARG A 223 16.62 -10.33 1.05
CA ARG A 223 16.65 -10.44 2.52
C ARG A 223 15.38 -9.89 3.17
N ALA A 224 14.89 -8.74 2.71
CA ALA A 224 13.69 -8.13 3.23
C ALA A 224 12.45 -8.99 3.00
N LEU A 225 12.30 -9.62 1.82
CA LEU A 225 11.22 -10.58 1.52
C LEU A 225 11.30 -11.85 2.40
N GLU A 226 12.52 -12.39 2.63
CA GLU A 226 12.71 -13.53 3.53
C GLU A 226 12.28 -13.18 4.97
N LEU A 227 12.56 -11.96 5.41
CA LEU A 227 12.14 -11.45 6.72
C LEU A 227 10.63 -11.19 6.79
N ALA A 228 10.02 -10.60 5.76
CA ALA A 228 8.60 -10.28 5.73
C ALA A 228 7.69 -11.50 5.97
N GLY A 229 8.16 -12.70 5.60
CA GLY A 229 7.48 -13.97 5.90
C GLY A 229 7.68 -14.50 7.31
N SER A 230 8.44 -13.82 8.19
CA SER A 230 8.87 -14.34 9.49
C SER A 230 8.42 -13.46 10.66
N GLU A 231 8.40 -14.06 11.88
CA GLU A 231 8.16 -13.32 13.13
C GLU A 231 9.25 -12.28 13.46
N ARG A 232 10.41 -12.36 12.79
CA ARG A 232 11.53 -11.43 12.97
C ARG A 232 11.34 -10.09 12.28
N PHE A 233 10.39 -9.99 11.35
CA PHE A 233 10.20 -8.77 10.55
C PHE A 233 10.01 -7.53 11.43
N GLY A 234 9.14 -7.64 12.43
CA GLY A 234 8.89 -6.53 13.35
C GLY A 234 10.13 -6.10 14.14
N SER A 235 10.95 -7.06 14.62
CA SER A 235 12.19 -6.73 15.35
C SER A 235 13.26 -6.11 14.45
N GLU A 236 13.28 -6.44 13.15
CA GLU A 236 14.19 -5.82 12.20
C GLU A 236 13.77 -4.38 11.88
N LEU A 237 12.48 -4.09 11.76
CA LEU A 237 11.98 -2.71 11.67
C LEU A 237 12.37 -1.87 12.90
N ASP A 238 12.26 -2.44 14.10
CA ASP A 238 12.67 -1.76 15.35
C ASP A 238 14.18 -1.49 15.36
N ARG A 239 15.01 -2.44 14.91
CA ARG A 239 16.46 -2.28 14.80
C ARG A 239 16.81 -1.15 13.83
N VAL A 240 16.31 -1.23 12.59
CA VAL A 240 16.62 -0.25 11.54
C VAL A 240 16.12 1.14 11.96
N GLY A 241 14.88 1.24 12.48
CA GLY A 241 14.34 2.51 12.97
C GLY A 241 15.21 3.12 14.06
N SER A 242 15.61 2.33 15.07
CA SER A 242 16.47 2.80 16.16
C SER A 242 17.85 3.26 15.66
N GLU A 243 18.39 2.59 14.64
CA GLU A 243 19.68 2.98 14.02
C GLU A 243 19.54 4.26 13.21
N LEU A 244 18.44 4.47 12.45
CA LEU A 244 18.12 5.72 11.75
C LEU A 244 18.03 6.89 12.74
N GLY A 245 17.36 6.70 13.88
CA GLY A 245 17.25 7.70 14.92
C GLY A 245 18.63 8.06 15.52
N ARG A 246 19.46 7.05 15.84
CA ARG A 246 20.82 7.26 16.37
C ARG A 246 21.75 7.94 15.36
N ALA A 247 21.63 7.65 14.08
CA ALA A 247 22.38 8.28 13.01
C ALA A 247 21.87 9.68 12.64
N ASN A 248 20.75 10.12 13.24
CA ASN A 248 20.06 11.38 12.94
C ASN A 248 19.65 11.53 11.45
N VAL A 249 19.22 10.42 10.84
CA VAL A 249 18.74 10.34 9.45
C VAL A 249 17.35 9.70 9.35
N ALA A 250 16.57 9.81 10.43
CA ALA A 250 15.23 9.25 10.50
C ALA A 250 14.31 9.80 9.39
N GLN A 251 14.40 11.10 9.11
CA GLN A 251 13.55 11.72 8.09
C GLN A 251 13.90 11.23 6.68
N GLU A 252 15.17 11.11 6.36
CA GLU A 252 15.64 10.59 5.07
C GLU A 252 15.26 9.13 4.88
N GLY A 253 15.45 8.30 5.91
CA GLY A 253 15.04 6.90 5.89
C GLY A 253 13.53 6.74 5.68
N LEU A 254 12.70 7.50 6.40
CA LEU A 254 11.25 7.51 6.25
C LEU A 254 10.81 8.08 4.90
N THR A 255 11.49 9.11 4.37
CA THR A 255 11.21 9.64 3.03
C THR A 255 11.47 8.59 1.96
N ALA A 256 12.65 7.94 1.98
CA ALA A 256 12.97 6.87 1.03
C ALA A 256 11.96 5.72 1.11
N ALA A 257 11.66 5.25 2.32
CA ALA A 257 10.71 4.19 2.57
C ALA A 257 9.29 4.53 2.07
N THR A 258 8.84 5.76 2.33
CA THR A 258 7.51 6.23 1.88
C THR A 258 7.45 6.37 0.36
N VAL A 259 8.48 6.95 -0.27
CA VAL A 259 8.52 7.09 -1.74
C VAL A 259 8.49 5.72 -2.39
N VAL A 260 9.31 4.76 -1.94
CA VAL A 260 9.35 3.41 -2.52
C VAL A 260 8.00 2.71 -2.36
N GLY A 261 7.34 2.78 -1.21
CA GLY A 261 6.01 2.17 -1.02
C GLY A 261 4.87 2.89 -1.75
N LEU A 262 5.04 4.15 -2.20
CA LEU A 262 4.00 4.90 -2.90
C LEU A 262 4.09 4.83 -4.44
N VAL A 263 5.25 4.46 -4.99
CA VAL A 263 5.52 4.65 -6.44
C VAL A 263 4.73 3.73 -7.35
N SER A 264 4.26 2.60 -6.86
CA SER A 264 3.50 1.66 -7.68
C SER A 264 2.02 2.02 -7.71
N GLU A 265 1.24 1.40 -6.89
CA GLU A 265 -0.22 1.51 -6.84
C GLU A 265 -0.70 2.07 -5.50
N GLY A 266 0.22 2.64 -4.70
CA GLY A 266 0.00 3.11 -3.34
C GLY A 266 0.48 2.10 -2.30
N MET A 267 0.34 2.43 -1.01
CA MET A 267 0.79 1.57 0.09
C MET A 267 -0.27 0.56 0.50
N SER A 268 0.14 -0.69 0.69
CA SER A 268 -0.66 -1.73 1.34
C SER A 268 -0.80 -1.49 2.85
N LEU A 269 -1.72 -2.20 3.50
CA LEU A 269 -1.83 -2.17 4.97
C LEU A 269 -0.55 -2.66 5.65
N GLY A 270 0.11 -3.66 5.07
CA GLY A 270 1.37 -4.20 5.59
C GLY A 270 2.48 -3.17 5.59
N GLU A 271 2.67 -2.47 4.47
CA GLU A 271 3.66 -1.41 4.30
C GLU A 271 3.39 -0.21 5.22
N LEU A 272 2.12 0.20 5.34
CA LEU A 272 1.73 1.30 6.21
C LEU A 272 2.03 1.00 7.68
N GLU A 273 1.69 -0.19 8.16
CA GLU A 273 1.96 -0.59 9.55
C GLU A 273 3.46 -0.77 9.80
N ALA A 274 4.21 -1.28 8.79
CA ALA A 274 5.66 -1.34 8.83
C ALA A 274 6.28 0.06 8.91
N LEU A 275 5.80 1.01 8.10
CA LEU A 275 6.26 2.41 8.12
C LEU A 275 5.98 3.06 9.48
N ARG A 276 4.79 2.85 10.05
CA ARG A 276 4.42 3.35 11.38
C ARG A 276 5.36 2.81 12.45
N ARG A 277 5.68 1.50 12.41
CA ARG A 277 6.58 0.87 13.37
C ARG A 277 8.01 1.37 13.23
N LEU A 278 8.51 1.47 12.00
CA LEU A 278 9.82 2.02 11.68
C LEU A 278 9.98 3.46 12.23
N ALA A 279 8.97 4.31 12.00
CA ALA A 279 8.93 5.69 12.48
C ALA A 279 8.96 5.77 14.01
N GLY A 280 8.13 4.97 14.68
CA GLY A 280 8.11 4.90 16.14
C GLY A 280 9.48 4.49 16.73
N ALA A 281 10.12 3.48 16.13
CA ALA A 281 11.45 3.04 16.52
C ALA A 281 12.54 4.10 16.24
N ALA A 282 12.37 4.92 15.19
CA ALA A 282 13.26 6.05 14.86
C ALA A 282 13.01 7.29 15.74
N GLY A 283 12.05 7.25 16.67
CA GLY A 283 11.70 8.39 17.53
C GLY A 283 10.86 9.47 16.83
N VAL A 284 10.23 9.14 15.69
CA VAL A 284 9.35 10.04 14.95
C VAL A 284 7.91 9.82 15.39
N ALA A 285 7.22 10.89 15.76
CA ALA A 285 5.84 10.83 16.18
C ALA A 285 4.93 10.35 15.04
N THR A 286 3.98 9.45 15.34
CA THR A 286 3.05 8.87 14.35
C THR A 286 2.24 9.97 13.62
N GLU A 287 1.94 11.06 14.30
CA GLU A 287 1.20 12.21 13.76
C GLU A 287 1.95 12.90 12.61
N ALA A 288 3.28 12.79 12.56
CA ALA A 288 4.10 13.35 11.49
C ALA A 288 4.04 12.54 10.19
N LEU A 289 3.65 11.26 10.25
CA LEU A 289 3.57 10.38 9.07
C LEU A 289 2.43 10.76 8.13
N GLY A 290 1.29 11.20 8.65
CA GLY A 290 0.15 11.62 7.82
C GLY A 290 0.54 12.74 6.84
N PRO A 291 1.05 13.87 7.33
CA PRO A 291 1.55 14.96 6.46
C PRO A 291 2.66 14.53 5.50
N LEU A 292 3.59 13.66 5.92
CA LEU A 292 4.64 13.12 5.05
C LEU A 292 4.05 12.35 3.88
N LEU A 293 3.14 11.40 4.17
CA LEU A 293 2.44 10.61 3.16
C LEU A 293 1.66 11.49 2.18
N GLU A 294 0.88 12.46 2.68
CA GLU A 294 0.10 13.38 1.84
C GLU A 294 0.99 14.24 0.93
N THR A 295 2.10 14.73 1.47
CA THR A 295 3.06 15.54 0.71
C THR A 295 3.70 14.73 -0.41
N LEU A 296 4.18 13.52 -0.10
CA LEU A 296 4.86 12.66 -1.08
C LEU A 296 3.88 12.09 -2.10
N ASP A 297 2.68 11.65 -1.68
CA ASP A 297 1.62 11.20 -2.59
C ASP A 297 1.22 12.32 -3.57
N SER A 298 1.08 13.55 -3.09
CA SER A 298 0.79 14.70 -3.93
C SER A 298 1.91 15.00 -4.92
N ALA A 299 3.17 14.94 -4.47
CA ALA A 299 4.34 15.18 -5.33
C ALA A 299 4.46 14.10 -6.44
N LEU A 300 4.17 12.84 -6.10
CA LEU A 300 4.21 11.71 -7.02
C LEU A 300 3.01 11.68 -7.99
N SER A 301 1.84 12.16 -7.56
CA SER A 301 0.60 12.15 -8.34
C SER A 301 0.37 13.40 -9.20
N ALA A 302 1.05 14.52 -8.94
CA ALA A 302 0.88 15.76 -9.68
C ALA A 302 1.15 15.54 -11.18
N ALA A 303 0.24 15.97 -12.06
CA ALA A 303 0.25 15.77 -13.51
C ALA A 303 1.41 16.51 -14.20
#